data_ec72c290572c156d4a68c103d84225ab
#
_entry.id   ec72c290572c156d4a68c103d84225ab
#
_cell.length_a   1.000
_cell.length_b   1.000
_cell.length_c   1.000
_cell.angle_alpha   90.00
_cell.angle_beta   90.00
_cell.angle_gamma   90.00
#
_symmetry.space_group_name_H-M   'P 1'
#
loop_
_entity.id
_entity.type
_entity.pdbx_description
1 polymer ?
#
loop_
_entity_poly.entity_id
_entity_poly.type
_entity_poly.pdbx_seq_one_letter_code
_entity_poly.pdbx_strand_id
1 'polypeptide(L)'
;MSMRSSIARQTRHLRTALGVRVAAPHAARAAVALPARTLSSSAVARSEYESPWGVNSLAKFTDEEEMLRDAVRRFAENEVKPRVEEMDENEKMDPAIIKGLFEQGLMAIETAPELGGAGGSFTSAIVVIEELAKVDPAVSVLCDVHNTLVNTVLRKYANDEQRQRFMPALSEHMLGSFCLSEPSSGSDAFAMRTSVKKTDDGNYVINGSKMWITNGAEAEFFIVFAQGDPSKGYKGISAFAVPKELGVDVAKKERKLGIRASSTCTLNFDEVKVPAENLIGEEGRGYKIAIEILNEGRVGIGAQMVGLAQGAYERAVQYAFERTQFGRPVAEFQGMQFQMAQIATEIEAARLMVYNAARLKDEGRPFTKEAAMAKLFSSQVAQRAAGSAIEWAGGQGFTREQGIEKFWRDSKIGAIYEGTSNIQLNTIFGLTAKELGHK
;
A
#
# COMPACT_ATOMS: atom_id res chain seq x y z
N MET A 1 -3.30 -65.34 -19.86
CA MET A 1 -2.42 -66.36 -19.32
C MET A 1 -1.44 -65.62 -18.42
N SER A 2 -1.76 -65.53 -17.18
CA SER A 2 -1.24 -66.31 -16.04
C SER A 2 0.11 -65.80 -15.57
N MET A 3 0.09 -65.01 -14.52
CA MET A 3 0.98 -65.10 -13.36
C MET A 3 0.41 -64.28 -12.22
N ARG A 4 -0.64 -64.80 -11.58
CA ARG A 4 -0.99 -64.55 -10.20
C ARG A 4 -0.59 -65.80 -9.41
N SER A 5 0.08 -65.68 -8.33
CA SER A 5 0.38 -66.59 -7.25
C SER A 5 1.87 -66.72 -6.95
N SER A 6 2.34 -65.97 -5.96
CA SER A 6 3.37 -66.42 -5.01
C SER A 6 3.75 -65.30 -4.05
N ILE A 7 2.92 -64.94 -3.09
CA ILE A 7 3.36 -64.38 -1.76
C ILE A 7 2.17 -64.63 -0.79
N ALA A 8 2.03 -65.89 -0.39
CA ALA A 8 1.16 -66.26 0.69
C ALA A 8 1.64 -67.60 1.28
N ARG A 9 2.81 -67.62 1.93
CA ARG A 9 3.25 -68.70 2.80
C ARG A 9 4.61 -68.29 3.43
N GLN A 10 4.56 -67.60 4.59
CA GLN A 10 5.63 -67.65 5.62
C GLN A 10 5.24 -66.70 6.78
N THR A 11 4.25 -67.10 7.60
CA THR A 11 4.12 -66.64 9.00
C THR A 11 3.23 -67.64 9.74
N ARG A 12 3.74 -68.81 9.96
CA ARG A 12 3.29 -69.77 11.01
C ARG A 12 4.52 -70.52 11.46
N HIS A 13 5.02 -70.13 12.61
CA HIS A 13 5.79 -70.92 13.60
C HIS A 13 6.62 -69.94 14.45
N LEU A 14 6.04 -69.59 15.60
CA LEU A 14 6.74 -69.30 16.85
C LEU A 14 5.69 -68.92 17.90
N ARG A 15 4.93 -69.94 18.33
CA ARG A 15 4.26 -69.92 19.61
C ARG A 15 4.71 -71.20 20.29
N THR A 16 5.49 -71.05 21.35
CA THR A 16 5.56 -71.93 22.55
C THR A 16 6.85 -71.59 23.28
N ALA A 17 6.76 -70.98 24.37
CA ALA A 17 7.43 -71.22 25.64
C ALA A 17 7.51 -69.92 26.45
N LEU A 18 6.71 -69.83 27.42
CA LEU A 18 6.95 -69.53 28.82
C LEU A 18 5.65 -69.09 29.50
N GLY A 19 5.05 -70.07 30.19
CA GLY A 19 3.91 -69.82 31.04
C GLY A 19 4.28 -69.06 32.31
N VAL A 20 3.53 -67.99 32.61
CA VAL A 20 3.32 -67.53 33.98
C VAL A 20 1.86 -67.08 34.07
N ARG A 21 1.07 -67.80 34.85
CA ARG A 21 -0.25 -67.39 35.30
C ARG A 21 -0.08 -66.36 36.40
N VAL A 22 -0.69 -65.19 36.22
CA VAL A 22 -1.01 -64.29 37.33
C VAL A 22 -2.48 -63.89 37.19
N ALA A 23 -3.21 -64.07 38.30
CA ALA A 23 -4.62 -63.86 38.46
C ALA A 23 -5.02 -62.37 38.38
N ALA A 24 -6.21 -62.14 37.86
CA ALA A 24 -6.86 -60.82 37.94
C ALA A 24 -7.44 -60.58 39.35
N PRO A 25 -7.51 -59.34 39.78
CA PRO A 25 -8.63 -58.87 40.58
C PRO A 25 -9.44 -57.80 39.84
N HIS A 26 -10.73 -58.05 39.84
CA HIS A 26 -11.73 -57.01 39.52
C HIS A 26 -11.60 -55.85 40.50
N ALA A 27 -11.39 -54.64 39.96
CA ALA A 27 -11.70 -53.40 40.66
C ALA A 27 -12.40 -52.47 39.68
N ALA A 28 -13.68 -52.28 39.88
CA ALA A 28 -14.48 -51.29 39.25
C ALA A 28 -13.91 -49.88 39.56
N ARG A 29 -13.37 -49.22 38.55
CA ARG A 29 -13.07 -47.78 38.65
C ARG A 29 -14.30 -47.00 38.23
N ALA A 30 -14.92 -46.31 39.20
CA ALA A 30 -15.88 -45.29 39.00
C ALA A 30 -15.34 -44.19 38.08
N ALA A 31 -15.99 -43.94 36.97
CA ALA A 31 -15.72 -42.80 36.12
C ALA A 31 -16.11 -41.53 36.89
N VAL A 32 -15.11 -40.78 37.32
CA VAL A 32 -15.30 -39.39 37.80
C VAL A 32 -15.56 -38.56 36.56
N ALA A 33 -16.84 -38.20 36.35
CA ALA A 33 -17.22 -37.19 35.36
C ALA A 33 -16.66 -35.84 35.79
N LEU A 34 -15.68 -35.34 35.07
CA LEU A 34 -15.26 -33.94 35.17
C LEU A 34 -16.42 -33.08 34.64
N PRO A 35 -16.82 -32.03 35.34
CA PRO A 35 -17.85 -31.14 34.85
C PRO A 35 -17.38 -30.47 33.57
N ALA A 36 -18.20 -30.57 32.51
CA ALA A 36 -18.02 -29.78 31.31
C ALA A 36 -18.05 -28.30 31.71
N ARG A 37 -16.89 -27.64 31.70
CA ARG A 37 -16.84 -26.19 31.73
C ARG A 37 -17.44 -25.71 30.43
N THR A 38 -18.69 -25.29 30.48
CA THR A 38 -19.25 -24.37 29.50
C THR A 38 -18.34 -23.15 29.45
N LEU A 39 -17.64 -22.98 28.35
CA LEU A 39 -17.00 -21.71 27.99
C LEU A 39 -18.16 -20.74 27.80
N SER A 40 -18.56 -20.07 28.88
CA SER A 40 -19.37 -18.87 28.81
C SER A 40 -18.54 -17.89 27.92
N SER A 41 -19.14 -17.43 26.84
CA SER A 41 -18.66 -16.26 26.12
C SER A 41 -18.82 -15.07 27.06
N SER A 42 -17.90 -14.92 28.01
CA SER A 42 -17.71 -13.65 28.69
C SER A 42 -17.20 -12.72 27.58
N ALA A 43 -18.01 -11.73 27.19
CA ALA A 43 -17.52 -10.54 26.54
C ALA A 43 -16.21 -10.16 27.25
N VAL A 44 -15.11 -10.24 26.52
CA VAL A 44 -13.82 -9.73 27.01
C VAL A 44 -14.09 -8.26 27.27
N ALA A 45 -14.27 -7.90 28.55
CA ALA A 45 -14.27 -6.50 28.95
C ALA A 45 -12.97 -5.94 28.40
N ARG A 46 -13.05 -5.04 27.42
CA ARG A 46 -11.91 -4.23 27.00
C ARG A 46 -11.40 -3.56 28.27
N SER A 47 -10.26 -3.98 28.77
CA SER A 47 -9.61 -3.26 29.84
C SER A 47 -9.21 -1.91 29.24
N GLU A 48 -9.89 -0.86 29.64
CA GLU A 48 -9.44 0.52 29.49
C GLU A 48 -8.19 0.68 30.36
N TYR A 49 -7.08 0.12 29.90
CA TYR A 49 -5.80 0.42 30.47
C TYR A 49 -5.33 1.74 29.84
N GLU A 50 -5.80 2.83 30.39
CA GLU A 50 -5.16 4.12 30.15
C GLU A 50 -3.77 4.07 30.77
N SER A 51 -2.75 4.07 29.92
CA SER A 51 -1.37 4.17 30.37
C SER A 51 -1.24 5.45 31.22
N PRO A 52 -0.78 5.36 32.48
CA PRO A 52 -0.58 6.55 33.31
C PRO A 52 0.45 7.55 32.74
N TRP A 53 1.11 7.19 31.65
CA TRP A 53 2.10 8.01 30.95
C TRP A 53 1.56 8.69 29.69
N GLY A 54 0.26 8.59 29.38
CA GLY A 54 -0.37 9.23 28.22
C GLY A 54 0.16 8.75 26.86
N VAL A 55 0.88 7.62 26.80
CA VAL A 55 1.40 7.06 25.55
C VAL A 55 0.31 6.17 24.96
N ASN A 56 -0.32 6.62 23.88
CA ASN A 56 -1.21 5.78 23.10
C ASN A 56 -0.40 4.74 22.33
N SER A 57 -0.86 3.49 22.34
CA SER A 57 -0.31 2.45 21.46
C SER A 57 -0.42 2.89 20.01
N LEU A 58 0.61 2.69 19.21
CA LEU A 58 0.60 2.99 17.76
C LEU A 58 -0.45 2.18 17.00
N ALA A 59 -0.84 1.02 17.54
CA ALA A 59 -1.87 0.16 16.99
C ALA A 59 -3.30 0.51 17.47
N LYS A 60 -3.45 1.51 18.35
CA LYS A 60 -4.78 1.94 18.84
C LYS A 60 -5.33 3.02 17.92
N PHE A 61 -6.41 2.70 17.25
CA PHE A 61 -7.18 3.66 16.45
C PHE A 61 -8.20 4.39 17.34
N THR A 62 -8.53 5.61 16.95
CA THR A 62 -9.69 6.32 17.48
C THR A 62 -10.98 5.66 16.99
N ASP A 63 -12.10 5.93 17.65
CA ASP A 63 -13.40 5.39 17.23
C ASP A 63 -13.75 5.82 15.78
N GLU A 64 -13.35 7.04 15.38
CA GLU A 64 -13.54 7.55 14.03
C GLU A 64 -12.67 6.80 13.00
N GLU A 65 -11.40 6.53 13.33
CA GLU A 65 -10.49 5.74 12.49
C GLU A 65 -10.96 4.28 12.36
N GLU A 66 -11.51 3.69 13.44
CA GLU A 66 -12.11 2.35 13.40
C GLU A 66 -13.34 2.32 12.49
N MET A 67 -14.25 3.30 12.62
CA MET A 67 -15.44 3.40 11.75
C MET A 67 -15.04 3.59 10.29
N LEU A 68 -14.06 4.44 10.01
CA LEU A 68 -13.53 4.65 8.67
C LEU A 68 -12.92 3.36 8.11
N ARG A 69 -12.09 2.68 8.89
CA ARG A 69 -11.48 1.39 8.51
C ARG A 69 -12.55 0.37 8.11
N ASP A 70 -13.59 0.23 8.93
CA ASP A 70 -14.68 -0.71 8.65
C ASP A 70 -15.52 -0.32 7.43
N ALA A 71 -15.71 0.98 7.18
CA ALA A 71 -16.40 1.47 5.99
C ALA A 71 -15.60 1.18 4.71
N VAL A 72 -14.29 1.49 4.72
CA VAL A 72 -13.40 1.21 3.59
C VAL A 72 -13.28 -0.27 3.32
N ARG A 73 -13.16 -1.10 4.36
CA ARG A 73 -13.15 -2.57 4.23
C ARG A 73 -14.40 -3.08 3.52
N ARG A 74 -15.58 -2.61 3.93
CA ARG A 74 -16.84 -2.99 3.26
C ARG A 74 -16.87 -2.56 1.80
N PHE A 75 -16.44 -1.34 1.49
CA PHE A 75 -16.32 -0.88 0.11
C PHE A 75 -15.33 -1.74 -0.70
N ALA A 76 -14.15 -2.01 -0.16
CA ALA A 76 -13.15 -2.83 -0.82
C ALA A 76 -13.62 -4.27 -1.08
N GLU A 77 -14.26 -4.92 -0.12
CA GLU A 77 -14.77 -6.29 -0.28
C GLU A 77 -15.98 -6.38 -1.22
N ASN A 78 -16.92 -5.41 -1.15
CA ASN A 78 -18.16 -5.50 -1.89
C ASN A 78 -18.07 -4.92 -3.30
N GLU A 79 -17.29 -3.83 -3.49
CA GLU A 79 -17.24 -3.12 -4.76
C GLU A 79 -15.92 -3.36 -5.52
N VAL A 80 -14.78 -3.38 -4.84
CA VAL A 80 -13.47 -3.55 -5.50
C VAL A 80 -13.20 -5.01 -5.82
N LYS A 81 -13.28 -5.88 -4.83
CA LYS A 81 -12.91 -7.31 -4.94
C LYS A 81 -13.52 -8.05 -6.14
N PRO A 82 -14.83 -7.88 -6.45
CA PRO A 82 -15.43 -8.56 -7.59
C PRO A 82 -14.87 -8.14 -8.95
N ARG A 83 -14.19 -7.00 -9.02
CA ARG A 83 -13.67 -6.41 -10.27
C ARG A 83 -12.16 -6.57 -10.45
N VAL A 84 -11.46 -7.07 -9.43
CA VAL A 84 -9.98 -7.12 -9.40
C VAL A 84 -9.42 -7.91 -10.58
N GLU A 85 -9.97 -9.09 -10.85
CA GLU A 85 -9.48 -9.96 -11.93
C GLU A 85 -9.65 -9.28 -13.29
N GLU A 86 -10.83 -8.75 -13.57
CA GLU A 86 -11.13 -8.06 -14.85
C GLU A 86 -10.26 -6.80 -15.01
N MET A 87 -10.08 -6.02 -13.97
CA MET A 87 -9.24 -4.82 -13.99
C MET A 87 -7.76 -5.17 -14.24
N ASP A 88 -7.25 -6.25 -13.62
CA ASP A 88 -5.88 -6.73 -13.84
C ASP A 88 -5.68 -7.25 -15.27
N GLU A 89 -6.60 -8.09 -15.78
CA GLU A 89 -6.51 -8.63 -17.14
C GLU A 89 -6.56 -7.53 -18.20
N ASN A 90 -7.49 -6.61 -18.08
CA ASN A 90 -7.67 -5.51 -19.02
C ASN A 90 -6.64 -4.38 -18.85
N GLU A 91 -5.80 -4.45 -17.82
CA GLU A 91 -4.84 -3.39 -17.45
C GLU A 91 -5.54 -2.02 -17.30
N LYS A 92 -6.75 -1.98 -16.78
CA LYS A 92 -7.58 -0.77 -16.75
C LYS A 92 -8.41 -0.68 -15.48
N MET A 93 -8.37 0.49 -14.84
CA MET A 93 -9.24 0.80 -13.70
C MET A 93 -10.69 0.89 -14.16
N ASP A 94 -11.60 0.24 -13.43
CA ASP A 94 -13.03 0.38 -13.65
C ASP A 94 -13.47 1.80 -13.24
N PRO A 95 -14.09 2.58 -14.14
CA PRO A 95 -14.58 3.93 -13.80
C PRO A 95 -15.57 3.94 -12.63
N ALA A 96 -16.31 2.84 -12.41
CA ALA A 96 -17.22 2.74 -11.28
C ALA A 96 -16.48 2.73 -9.94
N ILE A 97 -15.25 2.17 -9.90
CA ILE A 97 -14.41 2.22 -8.69
C ILE A 97 -13.92 3.65 -8.42
N ILE A 98 -13.46 4.36 -9.45
CA ILE A 98 -13.05 5.77 -9.30
C ILE A 98 -14.22 6.60 -8.76
N LYS A 99 -15.39 6.46 -9.36
CA LYS A 99 -16.61 7.13 -8.93
C LYS A 99 -16.96 6.76 -7.48
N GLY A 100 -16.91 5.47 -7.13
CA GLY A 100 -17.20 4.99 -5.78
C GLY A 100 -16.23 5.56 -4.73
N LEU A 101 -14.93 5.70 -5.05
CA LEU A 101 -13.96 6.32 -4.15
C LEU A 101 -14.32 7.78 -3.84
N PHE A 102 -14.76 8.55 -4.84
CA PHE A 102 -15.25 9.91 -4.64
C PHE A 102 -16.55 9.95 -3.82
N GLU A 103 -17.54 9.13 -4.16
CA GLU A 103 -18.83 9.05 -3.47
C GLU A 103 -18.69 8.64 -1.99
N GLN A 104 -17.66 7.85 -1.65
CA GLN A 104 -17.34 7.48 -0.28
C GLN A 104 -16.49 8.53 0.44
N GLY A 105 -16.13 9.65 -0.19
CA GLY A 105 -15.28 10.68 0.39
C GLY A 105 -13.81 10.27 0.57
N LEU A 106 -13.35 9.20 -0.09
CA LEU A 106 -12.02 8.65 0.08
C LEU A 106 -10.95 9.38 -0.74
N MET A 107 -11.36 10.32 -1.60
CA MET A 107 -10.43 11.05 -2.48
C MET A 107 -10.01 12.42 -1.91
N ALA A 108 -10.54 12.85 -0.77
CA ALA A 108 -10.20 14.12 -0.14
C ALA A 108 -10.20 14.04 1.39
N ILE A 109 -9.49 13.05 1.94
CA ILE A 109 -9.55 12.67 3.36
C ILE A 109 -9.08 13.81 4.26
N GLU A 110 -7.91 14.39 4.01
CA GLU A 110 -7.35 15.48 4.81
C GLU A 110 -7.81 16.89 4.35
N THR A 111 -8.60 16.98 3.26
CA THR A 111 -9.11 18.25 2.76
C THR A 111 -10.21 18.77 3.68
N ALA A 112 -10.21 20.07 3.94
CA ALA A 112 -11.18 20.70 4.82
C ALA A 112 -12.62 20.60 4.26
N PRO A 113 -13.65 20.48 5.12
CA PRO A 113 -15.04 20.32 4.68
C PRO A 113 -15.55 21.45 3.80
N GLU A 114 -15.11 22.68 4.02
CA GLU A 114 -15.48 23.85 3.20
C GLU A 114 -14.94 23.77 1.76
N LEU A 115 -14.01 22.85 1.48
CA LEU A 115 -13.48 22.54 0.15
C LEU A 115 -13.95 21.16 -0.36
N GLY A 116 -14.99 20.59 0.26
CA GLY A 116 -15.60 19.33 -0.12
C GLY A 116 -14.91 18.08 0.45
N GLY A 117 -13.94 18.23 1.33
CA GLY A 117 -13.20 17.11 1.92
C GLY A 117 -13.81 16.55 3.20
N ALA A 118 -13.21 15.49 3.73
CA ALA A 118 -13.64 14.83 4.96
C ALA A 118 -13.09 15.48 6.24
N GLY A 119 -12.06 16.32 6.16
CA GLY A 119 -11.44 16.98 7.32
C GLY A 119 -10.72 16.03 8.28
N GLY A 120 -10.35 14.83 7.79
CA GLY A 120 -9.68 13.81 8.58
C GLY A 120 -8.16 14.08 8.77
N SER A 121 -7.50 13.18 9.49
CA SER A 121 -6.05 13.22 9.72
C SER A 121 -5.28 12.53 8.60
N PHE A 122 -3.96 12.71 8.56
CA PHE A 122 -3.11 11.91 7.68
C PHE A 122 -3.14 10.42 8.05
N THR A 123 -3.20 10.11 9.34
CA THR A 123 -3.38 8.72 9.77
C THR A 123 -4.67 8.13 9.21
N SER A 124 -5.76 8.88 9.11
CA SER A 124 -6.99 8.44 8.44
C SER A 124 -6.76 8.09 6.97
N ALA A 125 -5.96 8.90 6.24
CA ALA A 125 -5.60 8.58 4.87
C ALA A 125 -4.77 7.28 4.79
N ILE A 126 -3.85 7.05 5.72
CA ILE A 126 -3.03 5.83 5.80
C ILE A 126 -3.89 4.59 6.07
N VAL A 127 -4.91 4.67 6.94
CA VAL A 127 -5.89 3.60 7.17
C VAL A 127 -6.62 3.24 5.88
N VAL A 128 -7.08 4.23 5.12
CA VAL A 128 -7.77 4.02 3.84
C VAL A 128 -6.88 3.31 2.83
N ILE A 129 -5.64 3.77 2.67
CA ILE A 129 -4.66 3.21 1.73
C ILE A 129 -4.35 1.76 2.08
N GLU A 130 -4.14 1.43 3.36
CA GLU A 130 -3.88 0.05 3.82
C GLU A 130 -5.07 -0.88 3.53
N GLU A 131 -6.30 -0.49 3.90
CA GLU A 131 -7.49 -1.35 3.71
C GLU A 131 -7.83 -1.57 2.23
N LEU A 132 -7.65 -0.55 1.36
CA LEU A 132 -7.79 -0.73 -0.08
C LEU A 132 -6.74 -1.69 -0.64
N ALA A 133 -5.48 -1.56 -0.23
CA ALA A 133 -4.38 -2.37 -0.71
C ALA A 133 -4.48 -3.85 -0.30
N LYS A 134 -5.17 -4.14 0.79
CA LYS A 134 -5.47 -5.49 1.23
C LYS A 134 -6.31 -6.27 0.21
N VAL A 135 -7.11 -5.55 -0.57
CA VAL A 135 -7.96 -6.11 -1.64
C VAL A 135 -7.32 -5.92 -3.00
N ASP A 136 -6.96 -4.68 -3.35
CA ASP A 136 -6.26 -4.35 -4.60
C ASP A 136 -5.27 -3.20 -4.45
N PRO A 137 -3.96 -3.47 -4.53
CA PRO A 137 -2.92 -2.43 -4.52
C PRO A 137 -3.03 -1.41 -5.66
N ALA A 138 -3.65 -1.74 -6.80
CA ALA A 138 -3.82 -0.81 -7.91
C ALA A 138 -4.86 0.27 -7.60
N VAL A 139 -5.95 -0.08 -6.92
CA VAL A 139 -6.95 0.87 -6.42
C VAL A 139 -6.36 1.73 -5.30
N SER A 140 -5.59 1.10 -4.40
CA SER A 140 -4.93 1.79 -3.30
C SER A 140 -3.98 2.89 -3.78
N VAL A 141 -3.12 2.63 -4.77
CA VAL A 141 -2.16 3.63 -5.27
C VAL A 141 -2.86 4.78 -6.01
N LEU A 142 -3.99 4.53 -6.67
CA LEU A 142 -4.79 5.59 -7.29
C LEU A 142 -5.27 6.58 -6.23
N CYS A 143 -5.82 6.06 -5.14
CA CYS A 143 -6.29 6.84 -4.00
C CYS A 143 -5.14 7.54 -3.28
N ASP A 144 -4.00 6.84 -3.07
CA ASP A 144 -2.81 7.36 -2.40
C ASP A 144 -2.24 8.59 -3.11
N VAL A 145 -1.89 8.47 -4.40
CA VAL A 145 -1.29 9.58 -5.16
C VAL A 145 -2.18 10.81 -5.18
N HIS A 146 -3.49 10.63 -5.28
CA HIS A 146 -4.43 11.73 -5.26
C HIS A 146 -4.45 12.45 -3.89
N ASN A 147 -4.49 11.71 -2.79
CA ASN A 147 -4.54 12.27 -1.43
C ASN A 147 -3.18 12.81 -0.97
N THR A 148 -2.14 11.95 -0.97
CA THR A 148 -0.87 12.24 -0.31
C THR A 148 0.06 13.14 -1.14
N LEU A 149 -0.10 13.17 -2.46
CA LEU A 149 0.70 14.01 -3.33
C LEU A 149 -0.10 15.22 -3.85
N VAL A 150 -1.16 15.00 -4.65
CA VAL A 150 -1.88 16.08 -5.35
C VAL A 150 -2.58 17.02 -4.36
N ASN A 151 -3.47 16.48 -3.53
CA ASN A 151 -4.22 17.30 -2.58
C ASN A 151 -3.29 17.94 -1.55
N THR A 152 -2.23 17.24 -1.11
CA THR A 152 -1.26 17.79 -0.16
C THR A 152 -0.48 18.97 -0.74
N VAL A 153 -0.08 18.93 -2.03
CA VAL A 153 0.54 20.10 -2.66
C VAL A 153 -0.38 21.31 -2.59
N LEU A 154 -1.64 21.17 -2.95
CA LEU A 154 -2.59 22.28 -2.94
C LEU A 154 -2.90 22.77 -1.52
N ARG A 155 -3.13 21.87 -0.57
CA ARG A 155 -3.38 22.24 0.83
C ARG A 155 -2.24 23.05 1.44
N LYS A 156 -0.99 22.70 1.14
CA LYS A 156 0.20 23.27 1.78
C LYS A 156 0.76 24.49 1.05
N TYR A 157 0.69 24.52 -0.27
CA TYR A 157 1.45 25.49 -1.07
C TYR A 157 0.61 26.34 -2.01
N ALA A 158 -0.63 25.94 -2.30
CA ALA A 158 -1.54 26.80 -3.07
C ALA A 158 -2.03 27.99 -2.24
N ASN A 159 -2.26 29.12 -2.90
CA ASN A 159 -2.94 30.25 -2.29
C ASN A 159 -4.46 29.99 -2.15
N ASP A 160 -5.19 30.90 -1.50
CA ASP A 160 -6.62 30.73 -1.25
C ASP A 160 -7.43 30.63 -2.53
N GLU A 161 -7.12 31.45 -3.56
CA GLU A 161 -7.79 31.43 -4.85
C GLU A 161 -7.60 30.08 -5.57
N GLN A 162 -6.38 29.56 -5.56
CA GLN A 162 -6.08 28.24 -6.14
C GLN A 162 -6.80 27.13 -5.39
N ARG A 163 -6.81 27.17 -4.05
CA ARG A 163 -7.56 26.19 -3.24
C ARG A 163 -9.05 26.22 -3.55
N GLN A 164 -9.65 27.37 -3.55
CA GLN A 164 -11.07 27.53 -3.89
C GLN A 164 -11.41 27.11 -5.32
N ARG A 165 -10.50 27.32 -6.27
CA ARG A 165 -10.68 26.96 -7.67
C ARG A 165 -10.57 25.47 -7.95
N PHE A 166 -9.61 24.78 -7.35
CA PHE A 166 -9.27 23.39 -7.73
C PHE A 166 -9.75 22.34 -6.74
N MET A 167 -9.68 22.60 -5.43
CA MET A 167 -9.90 21.55 -4.44
C MET A 167 -11.35 21.03 -4.38
N PRO A 168 -12.42 21.82 -4.58
CA PRO A 168 -13.76 21.26 -4.61
C PRO A 168 -13.94 20.18 -5.68
N ALA A 169 -13.49 20.44 -6.92
CA ALA A 169 -13.56 19.47 -7.99
C ALA A 169 -12.68 18.22 -7.72
N LEU A 170 -11.48 18.40 -7.17
CA LEU A 170 -10.59 17.31 -6.74
C LEU A 170 -11.17 16.51 -5.56
N SER A 171 -12.04 17.09 -4.77
CA SER A 171 -12.73 16.38 -3.69
C SER A 171 -13.93 15.56 -4.19
N GLU A 172 -14.62 16.01 -5.27
CA GLU A 172 -15.90 15.45 -5.69
C GLU A 172 -15.81 14.51 -6.90
N HIS A 173 -14.96 14.81 -7.91
CA HIS A 173 -14.98 14.07 -9.18
C HIS A 173 -13.72 14.14 -10.02
N MET A 174 -12.83 15.10 -9.80
CA MET A 174 -11.63 15.31 -10.63
C MET A 174 -10.44 14.53 -10.09
N LEU A 175 -9.93 13.58 -10.87
CA LEU A 175 -8.73 12.83 -10.48
C LEU A 175 -7.46 13.62 -10.80
N GLY A 176 -6.49 13.60 -9.89
CA GLY A 176 -5.20 14.26 -10.05
C GLY A 176 -4.01 13.32 -10.20
N SER A 177 -2.96 13.85 -10.82
CA SER A 177 -1.65 13.20 -10.99
C SER A 177 -0.50 14.12 -10.58
N PHE A 178 0.62 13.50 -10.18
CA PHE A 178 1.84 14.18 -9.75
C PHE A 178 2.98 13.92 -10.76
N CYS A 179 3.43 14.98 -11.46
CA CYS A 179 4.29 14.88 -12.63
C CYS A 179 5.71 15.38 -12.32
N LEU A 180 6.53 14.54 -11.67
CA LEU A 180 7.92 14.84 -11.33
C LEU A 180 8.90 14.12 -12.26
N SER A 181 8.83 12.80 -12.35
CA SER A 181 9.78 11.94 -13.05
C SER A 181 9.76 12.12 -14.57
N GLU A 182 10.92 11.89 -15.21
CA GLU A 182 11.11 11.97 -16.65
C GLU A 182 11.87 10.75 -17.16
N PRO A 183 11.92 10.49 -18.48
CA PRO A 183 12.71 9.40 -19.05
C PRO A 183 14.18 9.43 -18.63
N SER A 184 14.75 10.62 -18.43
CA SER A 184 16.16 10.86 -18.03
C SER A 184 16.35 11.18 -16.54
N SER A 185 15.27 11.27 -15.74
CA SER A 185 15.30 11.79 -14.38
C SER A 185 14.33 11.00 -13.49
N GLY A 186 14.85 9.93 -12.85
CA GLY A 186 14.13 9.11 -11.90
C GLY A 186 14.61 9.33 -10.47
N SER A 187 15.61 8.55 -10.01
CA SER A 187 16.21 8.74 -8.67
C SER A 187 16.89 10.09 -8.52
N ASP A 188 17.47 10.62 -9.59
CA ASP A 188 17.95 12.01 -9.69
C ASP A 188 16.80 12.90 -10.18
N ALA A 189 15.78 13.09 -9.32
CA ALA A 189 14.53 13.73 -9.70
C ALA A 189 14.68 15.21 -10.11
N PHE A 190 15.77 15.84 -9.71
CA PHE A 190 16.00 17.26 -9.99
C PHE A 190 16.88 17.54 -11.21
N ALA A 191 17.36 16.49 -11.90
CA ALA A 191 18.01 16.59 -13.20
C ALA A 191 16.99 16.64 -14.36
N MET A 192 15.79 17.14 -14.10
CA MET A 192 14.70 17.21 -15.07
C MET A 192 15.00 18.16 -16.22
N ARG A 193 14.41 17.86 -17.40
CA ARG A 193 14.59 18.60 -18.65
C ARG A 193 13.32 19.28 -19.14
N THR A 194 12.15 18.88 -18.62
CA THR A 194 10.89 19.61 -18.88
C THR A 194 11.11 21.06 -18.50
N SER A 195 10.98 21.94 -19.48
CA SER A 195 11.28 23.36 -19.34
C SER A 195 10.00 24.18 -19.20
N VAL A 196 10.11 25.30 -18.52
CA VAL A 196 9.09 26.34 -18.49
C VAL A 196 9.69 27.69 -18.83
N LYS A 197 9.00 28.46 -19.67
CA LYS A 197 9.38 29.83 -20.02
C LYS A 197 8.25 30.79 -19.67
N LYS A 198 8.60 31.89 -19.04
CA LYS A 198 7.67 32.98 -18.81
C LYS A 198 7.51 33.80 -20.10
N THR A 199 6.30 34.10 -20.45
CA THR A 199 5.94 34.91 -21.65
C THR A 199 5.84 36.39 -21.30
N ASP A 200 5.83 37.26 -22.31
CA ASP A 200 5.78 38.73 -22.08
C ASP A 200 4.49 39.19 -21.40
N ASP A 201 3.41 38.45 -21.55
CA ASP A 201 2.14 38.66 -20.86
C ASP A 201 2.09 38.13 -19.43
N GLY A 202 3.21 37.57 -18.95
CA GLY A 202 3.35 37.04 -17.58
C GLY A 202 2.92 35.60 -17.37
N ASN A 203 2.34 34.96 -18.37
CA ASN A 203 1.98 33.54 -18.36
C ASN A 203 3.21 32.64 -18.53
N TYR A 204 3.00 31.34 -18.59
CA TYR A 204 4.06 30.37 -18.75
C TYR A 204 3.78 29.43 -19.92
N VAL A 205 4.84 28.90 -20.53
CA VAL A 205 4.77 27.83 -21.53
C VAL A 205 5.64 26.67 -21.10
N ILE A 206 5.05 25.48 -20.98
CA ILE A 206 5.71 24.26 -20.57
C ILE A 206 5.98 23.39 -21.79
N ASN A 207 7.24 22.90 -21.90
CA ASN A 207 7.68 21.98 -22.94
C ASN A 207 8.47 20.82 -22.33
N GLY A 208 8.16 19.59 -22.73
CA GLY A 208 8.89 18.40 -22.29
C GLY A 208 8.03 17.15 -22.17
N SER A 209 8.53 16.16 -21.43
CA SER A 209 7.85 14.89 -21.25
C SER A 209 8.03 14.40 -19.81
N LYS A 210 6.95 13.92 -19.20
CA LYS A 210 6.95 13.27 -17.89
C LYS A 210 6.67 11.78 -18.07
N MET A 211 7.31 10.93 -17.26
CA MET A 211 7.22 9.48 -17.35
C MET A 211 6.94 8.85 -16.00
N TRP A 212 6.33 7.67 -16.02
CA TRP A 212 5.91 6.91 -14.85
C TRP A 212 4.80 7.58 -14.04
N ILE A 213 3.93 8.34 -14.72
CA ILE A 213 2.90 9.14 -14.06
C ILE A 213 1.69 8.29 -13.71
N THR A 214 1.50 8.03 -12.43
CA THR A 214 0.33 7.35 -11.88
C THR A 214 -0.93 8.17 -12.10
N ASN A 215 -2.05 7.51 -12.39
CA ASN A 215 -3.33 8.10 -12.75
C ASN A 215 -3.32 8.87 -14.08
N GLY A 216 -2.22 8.89 -14.83
CA GLY A 216 -2.05 9.77 -15.97
C GLY A 216 -3.09 9.62 -17.08
N ALA A 217 -3.69 8.43 -17.25
CA ALA A 217 -4.72 8.20 -18.26
C ALA A 217 -6.10 8.74 -17.83
N GLU A 218 -6.42 8.60 -16.57
CA GLU A 218 -7.72 8.96 -15.98
C GLU A 218 -7.74 10.40 -15.43
N ALA A 219 -6.55 10.98 -15.13
CA ALA A 219 -6.45 12.29 -14.50
C ALA A 219 -6.91 13.42 -15.44
N GLU A 220 -7.56 14.40 -14.81
CA GLU A 220 -7.97 15.67 -15.44
C GLU A 220 -7.17 16.86 -14.88
N PHE A 221 -6.34 16.63 -13.86
CA PHE A 221 -5.53 17.63 -13.19
C PHE A 221 -4.12 17.11 -12.90
N PHE A 222 -3.10 17.95 -13.14
CA PHE A 222 -1.70 17.58 -13.01
C PHE A 222 -0.92 18.61 -12.20
N ILE A 223 -0.19 18.16 -11.18
CA ILE A 223 0.87 18.96 -10.54
C ILE A 223 2.15 18.73 -11.34
N VAL A 224 2.61 19.74 -12.07
CA VAL A 224 3.75 19.61 -13.00
C VAL A 224 4.94 20.40 -12.48
N PHE A 225 6.11 19.72 -12.36
CA PHE A 225 7.38 20.35 -12.03
C PHE A 225 8.17 20.59 -13.31
N ALA A 226 8.63 21.82 -13.51
CA ALA A 226 9.39 22.22 -14.70
C ALA A 226 10.55 23.16 -14.37
N GLN A 227 11.61 23.07 -15.16
CA GLN A 227 12.85 23.85 -15.02
C GLN A 227 12.73 25.18 -15.75
N GLY A 228 12.77 26.29 -15.03
CA GLY A 228 12.72 27.64 -15.59
C GLY A 228 14.09 28.27 -15.81
N ASP A 229 15.10 27.87 -15.01
CA ASP A 229 16.46 28.41 -15.10
C ASP A 229 17.50 27.30 -14.79
N PRO A 230 18.00 26.61 -15.81
CA PRO A 230 19.00 25.54 -15.62
C PRO A 230 20.32 26.02 -14.95
N SER A 231 20.66 27.31 -15.07
CA SER A 231 21.86 27.85 -14.43
C SER A 231 21.81 27.84 -12.90
N LYS A 232 20.60 27.82 -12.34
CA LYS A 232 20.34 27.72 -10.90
C LYS A 232 20.23 26.26 -10.38
N GLY A 233 20.41 25.27 -11.27
CA GLY A 233 20.24 23.85 -10.93
C GLY A 233 18.83 23.59 -10.38
N TYR A 234 18.71 22.82 -9.29
CA TYR A 234 17.41 22.51 -8.69
C TYR A 234 16.61 23.73 -8.18
N LYS A 235 17.28 24.87 -7.95
CA LYS A 235 16.64 26.13 -7.57
C LYS A 235 15.95 26.86 -8.71
N GLY A 236 16.07 26.36 -9.94
CA GLY A 236 15.32 26.85 -11.10
C GLY A 236 14.00 26.13 -11.32
N ILE A 237 13.67 25.10 -10.52
CA ILE A 237 12.46 24.29 -10.68
C ILE A 237 11.27 24.98 -10.01
N SER A 238 10.16 25.05 -10.75
CA SER A 238 8.86 25.56 -10.28
C SER A 238 7.79 24.49 -10.39
N ALA A 239 6.69 24.65 -9.65
CA ALA A 239 5.54 23.75 -9.64
C ALA A 239 4.30 24.47 -10.18
N PHE A 240 3.49 23.76 -10.98
CA PHE A 240 2.33 24.33 -11.66
C PHE A 240 1.10 23.43 -11.49
N ALA A 241 -0.07 24.04 -11.30
CA ALA A 241 -1.38 23.42 -11.42
C ALA A 241 -1.79 23.43 -12.90
N VAL A 242 -1.84 22.27 -13.54
CA VAL A 242 -2.11 22.15 -14.97
C VAL A 242 -3.33 21.27 -15.20
N PRO A 243 -4.53 21.86 -15.37
CA PRO A 243 -5.70 21.16 -15.89
C PRO A 243 -5.44 20.53 -17.27
N LYS A 244 -6.05 19.37 -17.54
CA LYS A 244 -5.82 18.59 -18.77
C LYS A 244 -6.17 19.38 -20.04
N GLU A 245 -7.21 20.19 -19.98
CA GLU A 245 -7.70 21.01 -21.08
C GLU A 245 -6.68 22.05 -21.58
N LEU A 246 -5.62 22.33 -20.82
CA LEU A 246 -4.53 23.21 -21.27
C LEU A 246 -3.62 22.54 -22.31
N GLY A 247 -3.83 21.27 -22.64
CA GLY A 247 -3.11 20.58 -23.71
C GLY A 247 -2.15 19.47 -23.23
N VAL A 248 -2.41 18.88 -22.06
CA VAL A 248 -1.62 17.70 -21.61
C VAL A 248 -1.98 16.48 -22.46
N ASP A 249 -0.99 15.93 -23.17
CA ASP A 249 -1.15 14.74 -24.00
C ASP A 249 -0.69 13.46 -23.28
N VAL A 250 -1.52 12.42 -23.32
CA VAL A 250 -1.21 11.09 -22.79
C VAL A 250 -0.58 10.26 -23.92
N ALA A 251 0.72 10.39 -24.08
CA ALA A 251 1.46 9.77 -25.17
C ALA A 251 1.52 8.26 -25.10
N LYS A 252 1.57 7.69 -23.89
CA LYS A 252 1.68 6.23 -23.71
C LYS A 252 1.24 5.81 -22.32
N LYS A 253 0.48 4.71 -22.25
CA LYS A 253 0.25 3.93 -21.03
C LYS A 253 1.20 2.73 -21.00
N GLU A 254 1.93 2.55 -19.90
CA GLU A 254 2.93 1.49 -19.77
C GLU A 254 2.28 0.14 -19.43
N ARG A 255 2.72 -0.93 -20.08
CA ARG A 255 2.38 -2.30 -19.71
C ARG A 255 3.31 -2.74 -18.57
N LYS A 256 2.73 -3.25 -17.49
CA LYS A 256 3.47 -3.48 -16.23
C LYS A 256 3.39 -4.91 -15.74
N LEU A 257 4.33 -5.29 -14.89
CA LEU A 257 4.33 -6.56 -14.17
C LEU A 257 3.15 -6.67 -13.22
N GLY A 258 2.96 -5.67 -12.36
CA GLY A 258 1.95 -5.59 -11.32
C GLY A 258 1.26 -4.23 -11.27
N ILE A 259 0.30 -4.08 -10.35
CA ILE A 259 -0.61 -2.92 -10.25
C ILE A 259 -1.15 -2.50 -11.63
N ARG A 260 -1.53 -3.50 -12.44
CA ARG A 260 -1.79 -3.34 -13.87
C ARG A 260 -3.02 -2.46 -14.14
N ALA A 261 -4.01 -2.51 -13.25
CA ALA A 261 -5.20 -1.69 -13.35
C ALA A 261 -4.92 -0.19 -13.15
N SER A 262 -3.95 0.18 -12.31
CA SER A 262 -3.52 1.58 -12.18
C SER A 262 -2.77 2.02 -13.43
N SER A 263 -3.19 3.09 -14.08
CA SER A 263 -2.45 3.64 -15.22
C SER A 263 -1.12 4.24 -14.77
N THR A 264 -0.11 4.00 -15.59
CA THR A 264 1.22 4.61 -15.42
C THR A 264 1.63 5.12 -16.79
N CYS A 265 1.70 6.43 -16.96
CA CYS A 265 1.75 7.05 -18.28
C CYS A 265 3.03 7.85 -18.53
N THR A 266 3.34 7.98 -19.81
CA THR A 266 4.18 9.04 -20.34
C THR A 266 3.28 10.17 -20.82
N LEU A 267 3.54 11.38 -20.35
CA LEU A 267 2.80 12.59 -20.71
C LEU A 267 3.71 13.52 -21.50
N ASN A 268 3.19 14.14 -22.56
CA ASN A 268 3.87 15.17 -23.34
C ASN A 268 3.25 16.54 -23.09
N PHE A 269 4.12 17.54 -23.06
CA PHE A 269 3.79 18.95 -22.98
C PHE A 269 4.44 19.61 -24.18
N ASP A 270 3.63 20.08 -25.14
CA ASP A 270 4.07 20.76 -26.36
C ASP A 270 3.43 22.12 -26.40
N GLU A 271 4.22 23.17 -26.13
CA GLU A 271 3.78 24.56 -26.04
C GLU A 271 2.54 24.74 -25.13
N VAL A 272 2.47 23.98 -24.00
CA VAL A 272 1.36 24.05 -23.07
C VAL A 272 1.36 25.38 -22.34
N LYS A 273 0.36 26.21 -22.66
CA LYS A 273 0.19 27.54 -22.07
C LYS A 273 -0.48 27.43 -20.69
N VAL A 274 0.21 27.88 -19.67
CA VAL A 274 -0.24 27.84 -18.28
C VAL A 274 -0.40 29.27 -17.75
N PRO A 275 -1.58 29.66 -17.28
CA PRO A 275 -1.81 30.98 -16.70
C PRO A 275 -0.88 31.26 -15.52
N ALA A 276 -0.53 32.53 -15.32
CA ALA A 276 0.36 32.96 -14.24
C ALA A 276 -0.16 32.55 -12.85
N GLU A 277 -1.48 32.62 -12.66
CA GLU A 277 -2.16 32.22 -11.41
C GLU A 277 -2.11 30.73 -11.10
N ASN A 278 -1.63 29.90 -12.04
CA ASN A 278 -1.45 28.46 -11.83
C ASN A 278 -0.05 28.10 -11.28
N LEU A 279 0.85 29.04 -11.11
CA LEU A 279 2.10 28.81 -10.38
C LEU A 279 1.82 28.50 -8.91
N ILE A 280 2.26 27.34 -8.43
CA ILE A 280 2.08 26.93 -7.04
C ILE A 280 3.27 27.39 -6.20
N GLY A 281 2.99 28.15 -5.15
CA GLY A 281 4.02 28.76 -4.31
C GLY A 281 4.81 29.85 -5.04
N GLU A 282 6.15 29.78 -4.98
CA GLU A 282 7.04 30.78 -5.57
C GLU A 282 7.83 30.18 -6.73
N GLU A 283 8.16 30.99 -7.73
CA GLU A 283 9.06 30.63 -8.84
C GLU A 283 10.41 30.17 -8.30
N GLY A 284 10.93 29.04 -8.80
CA GLY A 284 12.20 28.43 -8.34
C GLY A 284 12.13 27.69 -6.99
N ARG A 285 10.94 27.52 -6.40
CA ARG A 285 10.75 26.79 -5.15
C ARG A 285 10.12 25.39 -5.30
N GLY A 286 9.88 24.95 -6.52
CA GLY A 286 9.25 23.65 -6.80
C GLY A 286 10.03 22.46 -6.23
N TYR A 287 11.37 22.52 -6.21
CA TYR A 287 12.19 21.47 -5.61
C TYR A 287 11.87 21.23 -4.13
N LYS A 288 11.63 22.33 -3.36
CA LYS A 288 11.31 22.26 -1.95
C LYS A 288 9.94 21.57 -1.74
N ILE A 289 8.96 21.98 -2.55
CA ILE A 289 7.64 21.36 -2.58
C ILE A 289 7.77 19.86 -2.82
N ALA A 290 8.50 19.45 -3.87
CA ALA A 290 8.69 18.04 -4.20
C ALA A 290 9.32 17.24 -3.05
N ILE A 291 10.41 17.73 -2.44
CA ILE A 291 11.09 17.03 -1.34
C ILE A 291 10.16 16.81 -0.13
N GLU A 292 9.40 17.83 0.25
CA GLU A 292 8.53 17.76 1.42
C GLU A 292 7.36 16.80 1.18
N ILE A 293 6.73 16.87 0.02
CA ILE A 293 5.58 16.04 -0.34
C ILE A 293 5.95 14.56 -0.50
N LEU A 294 7.10 14.24 -1.05
CA LEU A 294 7.57 12.86 -1.21
C LEU A 294 7.70 12.10 0.12
N ASN A 295 7.83 12.78 1.27
CA ASN A 295 7.83 12.10 2.56
C ASN A 295 6.44 11.55 2.92
N GLU A 296 5.36 12.24 2.56
CA GLU A 296 3.99 11.75 2.76
C GLU A 296 3.70 10.57 1.82
N GLY A 297 4.08 10.68 0.55
CA GLY A 297 3.98 9.56 -0.40
C GLY A 297 4.74 8.30 0.06
N ARG A 298 5.92 8.45 0.71
CA ARG A 298 6.64 7.31 1.30
C ARG A 298 5.82 6.57 2.36
N VAL A 299 5.13 7.30 3.23
CA VAL A 299 4.27 6.68 4.25
C VAL A 299 3.05 6.02 3.61
N GLY A 300 2.43 6.66 2.60
CA GLY A 300 1.33 6.10 1.82
C GLY A 300 1.71 4.79 1.14
N ILE A 301 2.86 4.75 0.43
CA ILE A 301 3.36 3.49 -0.14
C ILE A 301 3.72 2.48 0.95
N GLY A 302 4.20 2.93 2.10
CA GLY A 302 4.39 2.04 3.26
C GLY A 302 3.10 1.32 3.66
N ALA A 303 2.00 2.06 3.75
CA ALA A 303 0.67 1.53 4.07
C ALA A 303 0.15 0.59 2.96
N GLN A 304 0.29 0.98 1.69
CA GLN A 304 -0.05 0.11 0.57
C GLN A 304 0.68 -1.23 0.64
N MET A 305 1.97 -1.23 0.94
CA MET A 305 2.76 -2.47 1.04
C MET A 305 2.37 -3.32 2.25
N VAL A 306 1.99 -2.71 3.38
CA VAL A 306 1.44 -3.42 4.54
C VAL A 306 0.08 -4.06 4.20
N GLY A 307 -0.82 -3.31 3.57
CA GLY A 307 -2.12 -3.83 3.14
C GLY A 307 -1.97 -4.98 2.14
N LEU A 308 -1.11 -4.83 1.14
CA LEU A 308 -0.77 -5.88 0.18
C LEU A 308 -0.26 -7.16 0.88
N ALA A 309 0.71 -6.99 1.81
CA ALA A 309 1.27 -8.11 2.57
C ALA A 309 0.20 -8.85 3.37
N GLN A 310 -0.69 -8.09 4.03
CA GLN A 310 -1.81 -8.62 4.80
C GLN A 310 -2.81 -9.38 3.92
N GLY A 311 -3.18 -8.82 2.76
CA GLY A 311 -4.11 -9.45 1.82
C GLY A 311 -3.56 -10.76 1.25
N ALA A 312 -2.29 -10.80 0.86
CA ALA A 312 -1.61 -12.01 0.41
C ALA A 312 -1.57 -13.06 1.52
N TYR A 313 -1.19 -12.64 2.73
CA TYR A 313 -1.09 -13.50 3.91
C TYR A 313 -2.44 -14.14 4.25
N GLU A 314 -3.50 -13.34 4.43
CA GLU A 314 -4.81 -13.85 4.83
C GLU A 314 -5.38 -14.84 3.82
N ARG A 315 -5.27 -14.54 2.53
CA ARG A 315 -5.76 -15.41 1.46
C ARG A 315 -5.04 -16.74 1.44
N ALA A 316 -3.72 -16.74 1.57
CA ALA A 316 -2.93 -17.97 1.57
C ALA A 316 -3.10 -18.80 2.86
N VAL A 317 -3.20 -18.15 4.02
CA VAL A 317 -3.44 -18.83 5.30
C VAL A 317 -4.82 -19.49 5.31
N GLN A 318 -5.85 -18.78 4.83
CA GLN A 318 -7.19 -19.35 4.71
C GLN A 318 -7.16 -20.60 3.82
N TYR A 319 -6.55 -20.51 2.63
CA TYR A 319 -6.39 -21.65 1.75
C TYR A 319 -5.65 -22.82 2.42
N ALA A 320 -4.60 -22.54 3.21
CA ALA A 320 -3.84 -23.58 3.90
C ALA A 320 -4.65 -24.32 4.98
N PHE A 321 -5.66 -23.69 5.58
CA PHE A 321 -6.61 -24.36 6.47
C PHE A 321 -7.63 -25.22 5.72
N GLU A 322 -8.00 -24.85 4.51
CA GLU A 322 -8.97 -25.57 3.68
C GLU A 322 -8.30 -26.76 2.95
N ARG A 323 -7.05 -26.61 2.51
CA ARG A 323 -6.31 -27.61 1.76
C ARG A 323 -5.79 -28.73 2.65
N THR A 324 -6.25 -29.95 2.38
CA THR A 324 -5.81 -31.16 3.13
C THR A 324 -4.80 -31.96 2.31
N GLN A 325 -3.66 -32.29 2.93
CA GLN A 325 -2.66 -33.23 2.45
C GLN A 325 -2.14 -34.10 3.60
N PHE A 326 -1.75 -35.34 3.31
CA PHE A 326 -1.29 -36.29 4.33
C PHE A 326 -2.31 -36.45 5.49
N GLY A 327 -3.61 -36.34 5.18
CA GLY A 327 -4.70 -36.57 6.13
C GLY A 327 -5.03 -35.40 7.07
N ARG A 328 -4.45 -34.21 6.89
CA ARG A 328 -4.72 -33.02 7.70
C ARG A 328 -4.54 -31.72 6.90
N PRO A 329 -5.12 -30.58 7.35
CA PRO A 329 -4.89 -29.28 6.76
C PRO A 329 -3.41 -28.92 6.66
N VAL A 330 -3.01 -28.24 5.56
CA VAL A 330 -1.63 -27.81 5.34
C VAL A 330 -1.16 -26.88 6.47
N ALA A 331 -2.05 -26.02 6.99
CA ALA A 331 -1.77 -25.12 8.11
C ALA A 331 -1.42 -25.84 9.44
N GLU A 332 -1.70 -27.14 9.57
CA GLU A 332 -1.38 -27.91 10.78
C GLU A 332 0.05 -28.47 10.79
N PHE A 333 0.79 -28.35 9.69
CA PHE A 333 2.20 -28.74 9.68
C PHE A 333 3.06 -27.69 10.38
N GLN A 334 3.85 -28.09 11.37
CA GLN A 334 4.66 -27.19 12.19
C GLN A 334 5.57 -26.28 11.36
N GLY A 335 6.17 -26.79 10.28
CA GLY A 335 6.99 -25.99 9.37
C GLY A 335 6.21 -24.87 8.68
N MET A 336 4.93 -25.08 8.38
CA MET A 336 4.05 -24.05 7.83
C MET A 336 3.65 -23.02 8.89
N GLN A 337 3.32 -23.50 10.10
CA GLN A 337 2.96 -22.62 11.23
C GLN A 337 4.08 -21.63 11.56
N PHE A 338 5.33 -22.08 11.57
CA PHE A 338 6.49 -21.23 11.84
C PHE A 338 6.66 -20.13 10.79
N GLN A 339 6.54 -20.48 9.50
CA GLN A 339 6.64 -19.52 8.42
C GLN A 339 5.49 -18.49 8.48
N MET A 340 4.25 -18.94 8.70
CA MET A 340 3.09 -18.06 8.83
C MET A 340 3.23 -17.11 10.02
N ALA A 341 3.67 -17.61 11.17
CA ALA A 341 3.90 -16.80 12.37
C ALA A 341 5.01 -15.76 12.16
N GLN A 342 6.09 -16.12 11.45
CA GLN A 342 7.17 -15.20 11.12
C GLN A 342 6.67 -14.05 10.23
N ILE A 343 5.94 -14.36 9.16
CA ILE A 343 5.40 -13.34 8.24
C ILE A 343 4.37 -12.45 8.96
N ALA A 344 3.50 -13.02 9.81
CA ALA A 344 2.57 -12.22 10.61
C ALA A 344 3.30 -11.21 11.51
N THR A 345 4.40 -11.64 12.15
CA THR A 345 5.25 -10.77 12.99
C THR A 345 5.88 -9.64 12.17
N GLU A 346 6.37 -9.94 10.96
CA GLU A 346 6.99 -8.94 10.07
C GLU A 346 5.97 -7.92 9.56
N ILE A 347 4.74 -8.36 9.22
CA ILE A 347 3.65 -7.48 8.80
C ILE A 347 3.30 -6.51 9.94
N GLU A 348 3.18 -7.01 11.16
CA GLU A 348 2.88 -6.17 12.32
C GLU A 348 3.99 -5.15 12.60
N ALA A 349 5.26 -5.58 12.53
CA ALA A 349 6.39 -4.66 12.69
C ALA A 349 6.39 -3.56 11.61
N ALA A 350 6.11 -3.91 10.36
CA ALA A 350 6.00 -2.94 9.26
C ALA A 350 4.85 -1.96 9.49
N ARG A 351 3.68 -2.46 9.92
CA ARG A 351 2.51 -1.64 10.25
C ARG A 351 2.83 -0.62 11.33
N LEU A 352 3.45 -1.05 12.43
CA LEU A 352 3.85 -0.15 13.51
C LEU A 352 4.79 0.96 13.04
N MET A 353 5.73 0.67 12.13
CA MET A 353 6.62 1.70 11.56
C MET A 353 5.84 2.71 10.69
N VAL A 354 4.89 2.25 9.89
CA VAL A 354 4.05 3.11 9.04
C VAL A 354 3.19 4.03 9.90
N TYR A 355 2.48 3.49 10.88
CA TYR A 355 1.62 4.30 11.75
C TYR A 355 2.41 5.23 12.67
N ASN A 356 3.62 4.84 13.11
CA ASN A 356 4.51 5.75 13.80
C ASN A 356 4.84 6.99 12.95
N ALA A 357 5.21 6.79 11.68
CA ALA A 357 5.50 7.89 10.77
C ALA A 357 4.26 8.77 10.51
N ALA A 358 3.07 8.15 10.38
CA ALA A 358 1.82 8.88 10.20
C ALA A 358 1.46 9.74 11.41
N ARG A 359 1.54 9.19 12.62
CA ARG A 359 1.26 9.93 13.87
C ARG A 359 2.25 11.07 14.07
N LEU A 360 3.55 10.87 13.82
CA LEU A 360 4.54 11.95 13.88
C LEU A 360 4.17 13.12 12.96
N LYS A 361 3.69 12.83 11.73
CA LYS A 361 3.23 13.87 10.81
C LYS A 361 1.99 14.60 11.37
N ASP A 362 1.01 13.88 11.90
CA ASP A 362 -0.19 14.48 12.49
C ASP A 362 0.15 15.37 13.70
N GLU A 363 1.18 15.02 14.46
CA GLU A 363 1.72 15.82 15.57
C GLU A 363 2.59 17.02 15.11
N GLY A 364 2.81 17.21 13.81
CA GLY A 364 3.69 18.25 13.26
C GLY A 364 5.18 18.04 13.57
N ARG A 365 5.59 16.82 13.87
CA ARG A 365 6.97 16.44 14.19
C ARG A 365 7.74 16.02 12.93
N PRO A 366 9.08 16.15 12.93
CA PRO A 366 9.90 15.57 11.85
C PRO A 366 9.68 14.06 11.73
N PHE A 367 9.44 13.57 10.51
CA PHE A 367 9.15 12.16 10.24
C PHE A 367 9.88 11.60 9.00
N THR A 368 10.80 12.36 8.40
CA THR A 368 11.48 11.98 7.14
C THR A 368 12.24 10.67 7.25
N LYS A 369 12.93 10.44 8.37
CA LYS A 369 13.69 9.19 8.60
C LYS A 369 12.75 8.03 8.82
N GLU A 370 11.71 8.21 9.61
CA GLU A 370 10.68 7.22 9.91
C GLU A 370 9.89 6.84 8.64
N ALA A 371 9.55 7.82 7.79
CA ALA A 371 8.92 7.58 6.49
C ALA A 371 9.80 6.72 5.57
N ALA A 372 11.10 7.03 5.50
CA ALA A 372 12.04 6.25 4.70
C ALA A 372 12.22 4.81 5.24
N MET A 373 12.32 4.65 6.56
CA MET A 373 12.39 3.34 7.22
C MET A 373 11.11 2.52 7.00
N ALA A 374 9.95 3.13 7.20
CA ALA A 374 8.65 2.49 7.01
C ALA A 374 8.48 1.98 5.57
N LYS A 375 8.75 2.85 4.58
CA LYS A 375 8.65 2.49 3.15
C LYS A 375 9.63 1.38 2.76
N LEU A 376 10.87 1.45 3.21
CA LEU A 376 11.89 0.42 2.94
C LEU A 376 11.47 -0.93 3.49
N PHE A 377 11.14 -0.99 4.78
CA PHE A 377 10.85 -2.24 5.47
C PHE A 377 9.53 -2.86 5.00
N SER A 378 8.46 -2.08 4.87
CA SER A 378 7.17 -2.57 4.37
C SER A 378 7.26 -3.14 2.96
N SER A 379 8.07 -2.53 2.08
CA SER A 379 8.32 -3.04 0.72
C SER A 379 9.04 -4.39 0.73
N GLN A 380 9.98 -4.60 1.66
CA GLN A 380 10.67 -5.88 1.83
C GLN A 380 9.74 -6.96 2.39
N VAL A 381 8.92 -6.59 3.38
CA VAL A 381 7.92 -7.50 3.98
C VAL A 381 6.87 -7.90 2.94
N ALA A 382 6.38 -6.96 2.14
CA ALA A 382 5.40 -7.25 1.08
C ALA A 382 5.90 -8.29 0.09
N GLN A 383 7.15 -8.15 -0.38
CA GLN A 383 7.74 -9.13 -1.31
C GLN A 383 7.90 -10.52 -0.67
N ARG A 384 8.33 -10.58 0.60
CA ARG A 384 8.45 -11.85 1.33
C ARG A 384 7.09 -12.49 1.57
N ALA A 385 6.12 -11.73 2.09
CA ALA A 385 4.78 -12.21 2.36
C ALA A 385 4.09 -12.76 1.11
N ALA A 386 4.12 -11.99 0.01
CA ALA A 386 3.50 -12.40 -1.24
C ALA A 386 4.21 -13.61 -1.88
N GLY A 387 5.54 -13.71 -1.78
CA GLY A 387 6.31 -14.89 -2.21
C GLY A 387 5.93 -16.12 -1.41
N SER A 388 5.96 -16.02 -0.09
CA SER A 388 5.57 -17.12 0.82
C SER A 388 4.12 -17.53 0.63
N ALA A 389 3.21 -16.60 0.36
CA ALA A 389 1.81 -16.89 0.08
C ALA A 389 1.63 -17.83 -1.13
N ILE A 390 2.39 -17.59 -2.22
CA ILE A 390 2.39 -18.48 -3.39
C ILE A 390 2.88 -19.88 -2.99
N GLU A 391 4.00 -19.96 -2.24
CA GLU A 391 4.59 -21.23 -1.82
C GLU A 391 3.62 -22.03 -0.92
N TRP A 392 2.93 -21.38 0.02
CA TRP A 392 1.96 -22.04 0.91
C TRP A 392 0.75 -22.59 0.17
N ALA A 393 0.29 -21.87 -0.85
CA ALA A 393 -0.82 -22.30 -1.70
C ALA A 393 -0.39 -23.28 -2.80
N GLY A 394 0.92 -23.43 -3.06
CA GLY A 394 1.48 -24.35 -4.03
C GLY A 394 0.99 -24.05 -5.46
N GLY A 395 0.58 -25.08 -6.21
CA GLY A 395 0.09 -24.92 -7.58
C GLY A 395 -1.05 -23.93 -7.72
N GLN A 396 -1.96 -23.87 -6.75
CA GLN A 396 -3.08 -22.91 -6.74
C GLN A 396 -2.60 -21.46 -6.51
N GLY A 397 -1.55 -21.27 -5.73
CA GLY A 397 -0.93 -19.94 -5.54
C GLY A 397 -0.23 -19.42 -6.80
N PHE A 398 0.17 -20.33 -7.69
CA PHE A 398 0.86 -20.02 -8.94
C PHE A 398 -0.08 -19.74 -10.12
N THR A 399 -1.35 -20.15 -10.02
CA THR A 399 -2.40 -19.86 -11.01
C THR A 399 -3.16 -18.58 -10.66
N ARG A 400 -3.84 -17.99 -11.66
CA ARG A 400 -4.56 -16.72 -11.49
C ARG A 400 -5.88 -16.85 -10.73
N GLU A 401 -6.52 -18.03 -10.75
CA GLU A 401 -7.85 -18.28 -10.19
C GLU A 401 -7.96 -17.90 -8.70
N GLN A 402 -6.88 -18.08 -7.93
CA GLN A 402 -6.86 -17.69 -6.51
C GLN A 402 -6.44 -16.23 -6.31
N GLY A 403 -5.90 -15.56 -7.32
CA GLY A 403 -5.40 -14.18 -7.25
C GLY A 403 -4.26 -13.95 -6.24
N ILE A 404 -3.63 -15.02 -5.73
CA ILE A 404 -2.50 -14.93 -4.78
C ILE A 404 -1.26 -14.41 -5.52
N GLU A 405 -1.00 -14.91 -6.73
CA GLU A 405 0.13 -14.52 -7.55
C GLU A 405 0.12 -13.03 -7.92
N LYS A 406 -1.07 -12.41 -7.99
CA LYS A 406 -1.22 -10.98 -8.27
C LYS A 406 -0.53 -10.13 -7.21
N PHE A 407 -0.66 -10.47 -5.93
CA PHE A 407 0.01 -9.76 -4.84
C PHE A 407 1.54 -9.81 -4.99
N TRP A 408 2.09 -10.92 -5.48
CA TRP A 408 3.52 -11.01 -5.75
C TRP A 408 3.95 -10.09 -6.89
N ARG A 409 3.21 -10.07 -8.01
CA ARG A 409 3.48 -9.14 -9.13
C ARG A 409 3.40 -7.69 -8.66
N ASP A 410 2.37 -7.36 -7.90
CA ASP A 410 2.12 -6.03 -7.38
C ASP A 410 3.18 -5.59 -6.34
N SER A 411 3.68 -6.50 -5.51
CA SER A 411 4.64 -6.18 -4.46
C SER A 411 5.96 -5.61 -4.98
N LYS A 412 6.32 -5.94 -6.22
CA LYS A 412 7.62 -5.57 -6.78
C LYS A 412 7.81 -4.07 -6.91
N ILE A 413 6.73 -3.34 -7.19
CA ILE A 413 6.79 -1.89 -7.37
C ILE A 413 7.21 -1.16 -6.09
N GLY A 414 6.89 -1.69 -4.91
CA GLY A 414 7.24 -1.09 -3.62
C GLY A 414 8.72 -0.80 -3.44
N ALA A 415 9.61 -1.57 -4.06
CA ALA A 415 11.06 -1.33 -4.02
C ALA A 415 11.54 -0.28 -5.04
N ILE A 416 10.67 0.22 -5.93
CA ILE A 416 11.05 1.01 -7.10
C ILE A 416 10.56 2.45 -6.99
N TYR A 417 9.25 2.68 -6.89
CA TYR A 417 8.65 4.02 -6.92
C TYR A 417 8.68 4.73 -5.56
N GLU A 418 8.32 6.02 -5.53
CA GLU A 418 8.40 6.90 -4.34
C GLU A 418 9.79 6.86 -3.66
N GLY A 419 10.82 6.82 -4.51
CA GLY A 419 12.21 6.59 -4.13
C GLY A 419 12.54 5.10 -3.98
N THR A 420 13.52 4.64 -4.76
CA THR A 420 13.97 3.25 -4.71
C THR A 420 14.46 2.87 -3.30
N SER A 421 14.58 1.55 -3.03
CA SER A 421 15.16 1.07 -1.77
C SER A 421 16.52 1.70 -1.48
N ASN A 422 17.36 1.92 -2.50
CA ASN A 422 18.66 2.59 -2.34
C ASN A 422 18.51 4.06 -1.93
N ILE A 423 17.51 4.77 -2.46
CA ILE A 423 17.22 6.16 -2.06
C ILE A 423 16.74 6.21 -0.60
N GLN A 424 15.93 5.23 -0.16
CA GLN A 424 15.53 5.15 1.25
C GLN A 424 16.75 4.93 2.15
N LEU A 425 17.63 3.98 1.80
CA LEU A 425 18.87 3.72 2.55
C LEU A 425 19.78 4.96 2.63
N ASN A 426 19.95 5.68 1.53
CA ASN A 426 20.71 6.93 1.51
C ASN A 426 20.08 7.98 2.42
N THR A 427 18.75 8.13 2.39
CA THR A 427 18.02 9.08 3.26
C THR A 427 18.21 8.72 4.73
N ILE A 428 18.02 7.45 5.09
CA ILE A 428 18.18 6.96 6.47
C ILE A 428 19.59 7.19 6.98
N PHE A 429 20.60 6.78 6.18
CA PHE A 429 21.99 6.94 6.57
C PHE A 429 22.40 8.41 6.70
N GLY A 430 22.01 9.26 5.73
CA GLY A 430 22.34 10.68 5.75
C GLY A 430 21.74 11.40 6.98
N LEU A 431 20.50 11.06 7.36
CA LEU A 431 19.89 11.63 8.57
C LEU A 431 20.53 11.09 9.84
N THR A 432 20.86 9.80 9.90
CA THR A 432 21.57 9.21 11.03
C THR A 432 22.98 9.83 11.21
N ALA A 433 23.72 10.00 10.12
CA ALA A 433 25.02 10.66 10.18
C ALA A 433 24.91 12.09 10.71
N LYS A 434 23.90 12.84 10.27
CA LYS A 434 23.63 14.20 10.75
C LYS A 434 23.29 14.23 12.24
N GLU A 435 22.49 13.30 12.74
CA GLU A 435 22.15 13.15 14.16
C GLU A 435 23.40 12.88 15.03
N LEU A 436 24.38 12.17 14.46
CA LEU A 436 25.67 11.89 15.10
C LEU A 436 26.71 12.99 14.91
N GLY A 437 26.35 14.14 14.31
CA GLY A 437 27.22 15.30 14.11
C GLY A 437 28.15 15.20 12.89
N HIS A 438 27.92 14.22 12.00
CA HIS A 438 28.66 14.11 10.72
C HIS A 438 27.96 14.89 9.59
N LYS A 439 28.76 15.39 8.62
CA LYS A 439 28.25 16.13 7.44
C LYS A 439 27.88 15.18 6.32
#